data_ce06eb949e01076fd6145d19e13814ab
#
_entry.id   ce06eb949e01076fd6145d19e13814ab
#
_cell.length_a   1.000
_cell.length_b   1.000
_cell.length_c   1.000
_cell.angle_alpha   90.00
_cell.angle_beta   90.00
_cell.angle_gamma   90.00
#
_symmetry.space_group_name_H-M   'P 1'
#
loop_
_entity.id
_entity.type
_entity.pdbx_description
1 polymer ?
#
loop_
_entity_poly.entity_id
_entity_poly.type
_entity_poly.pdbx_seq_one_letter_code
_entity_poly.pdbx_strand_id
1 'polypeptide(L)'
;CGPNGFVDNADIREFIQKDPNRFFGFAGIDPNAPDAVAEVTRCIRDWGFRGISLEVGWCDPSLKPDDPIIDPVYEKVNELGGITLISLSFCYGPDLSYSDPITIQHVANKYPNMKICISHGGWPQVQSMLAVAMRCPNVYLMPDCYLYIPGWPYARDYVKAANNYLKYRTLYASAYPLRGFEQCYKGWCAQPFEPDAL
;
A
#
# COMPACT_ATOMS: atom_id res chain seq x y z
N CYS A 1 2.22 11.79 4.05
CA CYS A 1 3.35 12.41 4.74
C CYS A 1 4.53 11.45 4.71
N GLY A 2 5.68 11.88 4.32
CA GLY A 2 6.92 11.14 4.45
C GLY A 2 7.94 11.99 5.18
N PRO A 3 9.07 11.44 5.62
CA PRO A 3 10.10 12.22 6.29
C PRO A 3 10.66 13.36 5.42
N ASN A 4 10.40 13.31 4.11
CA ASN A 4 10.85 14.31 3.12
C ASN A 4 9.70 15.19 2.59
N GLY A 5 8.51 15.17 3.22
CA GLY A 5 7.33 15.91 2.81
C GLY A 5 6.41 15.15 1.84
N PHE A 6 5.43 15.89 1.32
CA PHE A 6 4.48 15.38 0.31
C PHE A 6 4.92 15.75 -1.11
N VAL A 7 4.58 14.88 -2.06
CA VAL A 7 4.43 15.29 -3.46
C VAL A 7 3.02 15.82 -3.63
N ASP A 8 2.86 16.99 -4.23
CA ASP A 8 1.54 17.55 -4.52
C ASP A 8 0.78 16.62 -5.50
N ASN A 9 -0.48 16.34 -5.20
CA ASN A 9 -1.31 15.53 -6.07
C ASN A 9 -1.52 16.17 -7.46
N ALA A 10 -1.39 17.50 -7.57
CA ALA A 10 -1.40 18.19 -8.86
C ALA A 10 -0.17 17.82 -9.71
N ASP A 11 1.02 17.69 -9.11
CA ASP A 11 2.23 17.26 -9.81
C ASP A 11 2.10 15.81 -10.29
N ILE A 12 1.51 14.93 -9.47
CA ILE A 12 1.21 13.54 -9.86
C ILE A 12 0.27 13.55 -11.06
N ARG A 13 -0.78 14.37 -11.04
CA ARG A 13 -1.72 14.51 -12.15
C ARG A 13 -1.02 14.97 -13.44
N GLU A 14 -0.19 16.02 -13.35
CA GLU A 14 0.58 16.50 -14.50
C GLU A 14 1.48 15.40 -15.08
N PHE A 15 2.12 14.62 -14.21
CA PHE A 15 2.95 13.49 -14.64
C PHE A 15 2.14 12.42 -15.38
N ILE A 16 0.97 12.04 -14.86
CA ILE A 16 0.08 11.04 -15.48
C ILE A 16 -0.39 11.50 -16.86
N GLN A 17 -0.67 12.79 -17.03
CA GLN A 17 -1.13 13.36 -18.30
C GLN A 17 -0.10 13.24 -19.42
N LYS A 18 1.18 12.99 -19.13
CA LYS A 18 2.22 12.74 -20.16
C LYS A 18 2.00 11.43 -20.90
N ASP A 19 1.42 10.42 -20.27
CA ASP A 19 0.99 9.16 -20.91
C ASP A 19 -0.14 8.49 -20.09
N PRO A 20 -1.38 8.94 -20.26
CA PRO A 20 -2.51 8.48 -19.43
C PRO A 20 -2.92 7.03 -19.68
N ASN A 21 -2.41 6.41 -20.75
CA ASN A 21 -2.63 4.99 -21.00
C ASN A 21 -1.64 4.10 -20.25
N ARG A 22 -0.56 4.67 -19.76
CA ARG A 22 0.55 3.96 -19.12
C ARG A 22 0.63 4.22 -17.61
N PHE A 23 0.27 5.42 -17.15
CA PHE A 23 0.40 5.82 -15.76
C PHE A 23 -0.94 5.90 -15.06
N PHE A 24 -0.97 5.47 -13.81
CA PHE A 24 -2.10 5.61 -12.89
C PHE A 24 -1.65 6.35 -11.63
N GLY A 25 -2.52 7.22 -11.12
CA GLY A 25 -2.26 7.96 -9.88
C GLY A 25 -2.89 7.31 -8.65
N PHE A 26 -2.17 7.43 -7.56
CA PHE A 26 -2.68 7.28 -6.21
C PHE A 26 -2.40 8.59 -5.46
N ALA A 27 -3.43 9.17 -4.86
CA ALA A 27 -3.28 10.44 -4.16
C ALA A 27 -2.65 10.25 -2.78
N GLY A 28 -1.61 11.01 -2.47
CA GLY A 28 -1.14 11.13 -1.10
C GLY A 28 -2.18 11.89 -0.27
N ILE A 29 -2.66 11.29 0.82
CA ILE A 29 -3.67 11.89 1.70
C ILE A 29 -3.11 11.98 3.13
N ASP A 30 -3.23 13.15 3.74
CA ASP A 30 -3.07 13.32 5.17
C ASP A 30 -4.45 13.33 5.84
N PRO A 31 -4.81 12.29 6.60
CA PRO A 31 -6.11 12.24 7.27
C PRO A 31 -6.32 13.33 8.32
N ASN A 32 -5.22 13.94 8.82
CA ASN A 32 -5.30 15.07 9.77
C ASN A 32 -5.69 16.38 9.08
N ALA A 33 -5.59 16.46 7.74
CA ALA A 33 -5.93 17.66 7.00
C ALA A 33 -7.45 17.91 7.00
N PRO A 34 -7.92 19.15 7.21
CA PRO A 34 -9.35 19.44 7.29
C PRO A 34 -10.10 19.22 5.98
N ASP A 35 -9.40 19.19 4.86
CA ASP A 35 -9.92 18.96 3.52
C ASP A 35 -9.62 17.56 2.95
N ALA A 36 -9.13 16.62 3.78
CA ALA A 36 -8.73 15.27 3.36
C ALA A 36 -9.80 14.57 2.51
N VAL A 37 -11.06 14.61 2.92
CA VAL A 37 -12.18 13.97 2.19
C VAL A 37 -12.47 14.68 0.85
N ALA A 38 -12.34 16.01 0.82
CA ALA A 38 -12.51 16.79 -0.42
C ALA A 38 -11.38 16.45 -1.40
N GLU A 39 -10.15 16.30 -0.90
CA GLU A 39 -8.99 15.90 -1.70
C GLU A 39 -9.14 14.51 -2.28
N VAL A 40 -9.59 13.52 -1.50
CA VAL A 40 -9.93 12.18 -2.01
C VAL A 40 -10.94 12.28 -3.16
N THR A 41 -11.98 13.06 -2.95
CA THR A 41 -13.04 13.25 -3.96
C THR A 41 -12.50 13.87 -5.25
N ARG A 42 -11.70 14.93 -5.12
CA ARG A 42 -11.04 15.61 -6.24
C ARG A 42 -10.14 14.67 -7.03
N CYS A 43 -9.28 13.93 -6.33
CA CYS A 43 -8.30 13.06 -6.99
C CYS A 43 -8.96 11.86 -7.68
N ILE A 44 -9.87 11.15 -6.99
CA ILE A 44 -10.46 9.94 -7.56
C ILE A 44 -11.52 10.28 -8.59
N ARG A 45 -12.50 11.14 -8.23
CA ARG A 45 -13.66 11.41 -9.09
C ARG A 45 -13.32 12.36 -10.23
N ASP A 46 -12.63 13.48 -9.92
CA ASP A 46 -12.47 14.57 -10.88
C ASP A 46 -11.19 14.41 -11.72
N TRP A 47 -10.14 13.77 -11.17
CA TRP A 47 -8.87 13.55 -11.85
C TRP A 47 -8.63 12.12 -12.33
N GLY A 48 -9.50 11.17 -11.95
CA GLY A 48 -9.43 9.78 -12.41
C GLY A 48 -8.31 8.95 -11.78
N PHE A 49 -7.81 9.34 -10.61
CA PHE A 49 -6.88 8.53 -9.86
C PHE A 49 -7.52 7.20 -9.46
N ARG A 50 -6.72 6.14 -9.32
CA ARG A 50 -7.22 4.81 -8.98
C ARG A 50 -7.49 4.61 -7.50
N GLY A 51 -7.00 5.51 -6.66
CA GLY A 51 -7.16 5.43 -5.21
C GLY A 51 -6.26 6.40 -4.48
N ILE A 52 -5.96 6.05 -3.25
CA ILE A 52 -5.13 6.86 -2.34
C ILE A 52 -3.95 6.07 -1.79
N SER A 53 -2.92 6.80 -1.33
CA SER A 53 -1.79 6.27 -0.57
C SER A 53 -1.75 6.91 0.81
N LEU A 54 -1.68 6.09 1.84
CA LEU A 54 -1.67 6.48 3.24
C LEU A 54 -0.35 6.09 3.90
N GLU A 55 0.40 7.10 4.32
CA GLU A 55 1.64 7.00 5.09
C GLU A 55 1.38 7.43 6.54
N VAL A 56 0.31 6.88 7.14
CA VAL A 56 -0.30 7.42 8.37
C VAL A 56 0.63 7.45 9.58
N GLY A 57 1.61 6.54 9.66
CA GLY A 57 2.62 6.57 10.71
C GLY A 57 3.56 7.78 10.64
N TRP A 58 3.66 8.45 9.50
CA TRP A 58 4.47 9.65 9.31
C TRP A 58 3.65 10.95 9.31
N CYS A 59 2.36 10.87 9.55
CA CYS A 59 1.55 12.07 9.75
C CYS A 59 1.90 12.76 11.09
N ASP A 60 1.47 13.99 11.23
CA ASP A 60 1.61 14.74 12.49
C ASP A 60 0.21 15.23 12.95
N PRO A 61 -0.33 14.65 14.02
CA PRO A 61 0.19 13.50 14.78
C PRO A 61 0.23 12.19 13.99
N SER A 62 1.14 11.28 14.36
CA SER A 62 1.20 9.93 13.79
C SER A 62 -0.06 9.15 14.11
N LEU A 63 -0.59 8.42 13.12
CA LEU A 63 -1.81 7.63 13.22
C LEU A 63 -1.52 6.14 13.00
N LYS A 64 -2.33 5.28 13.62
CA LYS A 64 -2.42 3.87 13.25
C LYS A 64 -3.42 3.71 12.10
N PRO A 65 -3.28 2.68 11.25
CA PRO A 65 -4.21 2.47 10.13
C PRO A 65 -5.69 2.39 10.53
N ASP A 66 -6.00 1.90 11.72
CA ASP A 66 -7.37 1.76 12.25
C ASP A 66 -7.82 2.93 13.14
N ASP A 67 -7.08 4.04 13.15
CA ASP A 67 -7.47 5.22 13.90
C ASP A 67 -8.79 5.81 13.34
N PRO A 68 -9.80 6.05 14.20
CA PRO A 68 -11.11 6.55 13.77
C PRO A 68 -11.08 7.86 13.00
N ILE A 69 -10.04 8.68 13.13
CA ILE A 69 -9.89 9.93 12.37
C ILE A 69 -9.80 9.68 10.86
N ILE A 70 -9.36 8.46 10.46
CA ILE A 70 -9.22 8.06 9.06
C ILE A 70 -10.54 7.58 8.46
N ASP A 71 -11.52 7.22 9.28
CA ASP A 71 -12.79 6.66 8.81
C ASP A 71 -13.48 7.46 7.70
N PRO A 72 -13.61 8.81 7.79
CA PRO A 72 -14.22 9.58 6.71
C PRO A 72 -13.49 9.46 5.36
N VAL A 73 -12.16 9.28 5.41
CA VAL A 73 -11.31 9.05 4.23
C VAL A 73 -11.62 7.67 3.64
N TYR A 74 -11.63 6.61 4.46
CA TYR A 74 -11.95 5.25 4.01
C TYR A 74 -13.37 5.15 3.46
N GLU A 75 -14.35 5.76 4.12
CA GLU A 75 -15.72 5.81 3.65
C GLU A 75 -15.81 6.44 2.27
N LYS A 76 -15.14 7.57 2.04
CA LYS A 76 -15.13 8.24 0.74
C LYS A 76 -14.43 7.41 -0.34
N VAL A 77 -13.30 6.78 -0.05
CA VAL A 77 -12.63 5.88 -1.01
C VAL A 77 -13.53 4.69 -1.37
N ASN A 78 -14.18 4.08 -0.37
CA ASN A 78 -15.09 2.96 -0.57
C ASN A 78 -16.33 3.36 -1.40
N GLU A 79 -16.91 4.54 -1.13
CA GLU A 79 -18.02 5.12 -1.91
C GLU A 79 -17.65 5.30 -3.40
N LEU A 80 -16.42 5.78 -3.66
CA LEU A 80 -15.94 6.04 -5.01
C LEU A 80 -15.36 4.79 -5.70
N GLY A 81 -15.33 3.63 -5.04
CA GLY A 81 -14.77 2.39 -5.58
C GLY A 81 -13.26 2.43 -5.77
N GLY A 82 -12.57 3.30 -5.03
CA GLY A 82 -11.12 3.46 -5.08
C GLY A 82 -10.36 2.34 -4.36
N ILE A 83 -9.06 2.32 -4.57
CA ILE A 83 -8.11 1.43 -3.90
C ILE A 83 -7.38 2.21 -2.82
N THR A 84 -7.19 1.62 -1.64
CA THR A 84 -6.37 2.21 -0.58
C THR A 84 -5.03 1.50 -0.50
N LEU A 85 -3.93 2.22 -0.76
CA LEU A 85 -2.60 1.77 -0.42
C LEU A 85 -2.30 2.20 1.02
N ILE A 86 -1.80 1.29 1.85
CA ILE A 86 -1.36 1.58 3.21
C ILE A 86 0.06 1.07 3.37
N SER A 87 0.96 1.94 3.80
CA SER A 87 2.34 1.56 4.03
C SER A 87 2.53 1.00 5.44
N LEU A 88 2.97 -0.24 5.52
CA LEU A 88 3.37 -0.91 6.76
C LEU A 88 4.81 -1.41 6.65
N SER A 89 5.70 -0.83 7.46
CA SER A 89 7.10 -1.23 7.54
C SER A 89 7.70 -0.82 8.90
N PHE A 90 8.88 -1.32 9.20
CA PHE A 90 9.57 -1.07 10.46
C PHE A 90 9.86 0.41 10.76
N CYS A 91 9.83 1.26 9.75
CA CYS A 91 10.18 2.68 9.87
C CYS A 91 8.97 3.62 9.96
N TYR A 92 7.75 3.10 9.98
CA TYR A 92 6.53 3.91 10.05
C TYR A 92 6.09 4.12 11.48
N GLY A 93 5.89 5.39 11.84
CA GLY A 93 5.43 5.81 13.17
C GLY A 93 6.50 5.78 14.26
N PRO A 94 6.12 6.15 15.49
CA PRO A 94 7.03 6.21 16.64
C PRO A 94 7.57 4.86 17.09
N ASP A 95 6.84 3.78 16.84
CA ASP A 95 7.22 2.40 17.17
C ASP A 95 6.50 1.38 16.28
N LEU A 96 6.85 0.09 16.42
CA LEU A 96 6.30 -0.98 15.59
C LEU A 96 4.79 -1.20 15.73
N SER A 97 4.14 -0.68 16.77
CA SER A 97 2.68 -0.79 16.93
C SER A 97 1.91 0.00 15.86
N TYR A 98 2.55 0.99 15.24
CA TYR A 98 1.98 1.76 14.12
C TYR A 98 1.95 0.98 12.80
N SER A 99 2.69 -0.13 12.74
CA SER A 99 2.71 -1.06 11.60
C SER A 99 2.20 -2.46 11.98
N ASP A 100 1.38 -2.57 13.03
CA ASP A 100 0.83 -3.86 13.45
C ASP A 100 -0.23 -4.33 12.44
N PRO A 101 -0.08 -5.53 11.85
CA PRO A 101 -1.03 -6.10 10.90
C PRO A 101 -2.48 -6.22 11.42
N ILE A 102 -2.69 -6.28 12.73
CA ILE A 102 -4.05 -6.33 13.31
C ILE A 102 -4.86 -5.10 12.93
N THR A 103 -4.23 -3.93 12.81
CA THR A 103 -4.89 -2.68 12.40
C THR A 103 -5.48 -2.79 11.00
N ILE A 104 -4.78 -3.49 10.09
CA ILE A 104 -5.28 -3.78 8.74
C ILE A 104 -6.48 -4.71 8.78
N GLN A 105 -6.47 -5.72 9.66
CA GLN A 105 -7.63 -6.60 9.82
C GLN A 105 -8.86 -5.82 10.29
N HIS A 106 -8.69 -4.86 11.20
CA HIS A 106 -9.81 -4.02 11.66
C HIS A 106 -10.38 -3.20 10.49
N VAL A 107 -9.55 -2.53 9.71
CA VAL A 107 -9.98 -1.76 8.53
C VAL A 107 -10.63 -2.66 7.48
N ALA A 108 -10.02 -3.81 7.17
CA ALA A 108 -10.53 -4.74 6.17
C ALA A 108 -11.91 -5.32 6.54
N ASN A 109 -12.13 -5.61 7.80
CA ASN A 109 -13.43 -6.08 8.31
C ASN A 109 -14.49 -4.97 8.29
N LYS A 110 -14.10 -3.73 8.58
CA LYS A 110 -15.01 -2.58 8.58
C LYS A 110 -15.43 -2.19 7.16
N TYR A 111 -14.52 -2.32 6.19
CA TYR A 111 -14.75 -1.97 4.78
C TYR A 111 -14.53 -3.16 3.84
N PRO A 112 -15.38 -4.20 3.87
CA PRO A 112 -15.14 -5.47 3.18
C PRO A 112 -15.13 -5.35 1.64
N ASN A 113 -15.71 -4.29 1.09
CA ASN A 113 -15.74 -4.04 -0.36
C ASN A 113 -14.57 -3.16 -0.84
N MET A 114 -13.85 -2.50 0.08
CA MET A 114 -12.70 -1.68 -0.24
C MET A 114 -11.46 -2.56 -0.48
N LYS A 115 -10.79 -2.38 -1.59
CA LYS A 115 -9.50 -3.03 -1.85
C LYS A 115 -8.39 -2.31 -1.10
N ILE A 116 -7.69 -3.05 -0.26
CA ILE A 116 -6.59 -2.55 0.57
C ILE A 116 -5.30 -3.22 0.09
N CYS A 117 -4.32 -2.44 -0.30
CA CYS A 117 -3.02 -2.94 -0.73
C CYS A 117 -1.93 -2.47 0.23
N ILE A 118 -1.18 -3.42 0.77
CA ILE A 118 -0.16 -3.14 1.78
C ILE A 118 1.20 -3.01 1.12
N SER A 119 1.69 -1.77 1.04
CA SER A 119 3.05 -1.47 0.62
C SER A 119 4.04 -2.01 1.66
N HIS A 120 5.21 -2.46 1.19
CA HIS A 120 6.24 -3.09 2.01
C HIS A 120 5.83 -4.44 2.64
N GLY A 121 4.65 -4.96 2.29
CA GLY A 121 4.16 -6.27 2.71
C GLY A 121 3.99 -6.47 4.22
N GLY A 122 4.08 -5.40 5.04
CA GLY A 122 4.02 -5.47 6.50
C GLY A 122 5.30 -5.98 7.16
N TRP A 123 6.46 -5.92 6.47
CA TRP A 123 7.72 -6.29 7.09
C TRP A 123 8.05 -5.42 8.32
N PRO A 124 8.53 -5.95 9.45
CA PRO A 124 9.05 -7.31 9.69
C PRO A 124 7.99 -8.32 10.15
N GLN A 125 6.72 -7.93 10.33
CA GLN A 125 5.66 -8.78 10.87
C GLN A 125 5.03 -9.68 9.79
N VAL A 126 5.86 -10.27 8.95
CA VAL A 126 5.46 -10.98 7.72
C VAL A 126 4.43 -12.06 7.97
N GLN A 127 4.65 -12.95 8.93
CA GLN A 127 3.73 -14.07 9.21
C GLN A 127 2.35 -13.58 9.65
N SER A 128 2.31 -12.56 10.51
CA SER A 128 1.06 -11.94 10.94
C SER A 128 0.33 -11.26 9.77
N MET A 129 1.08 -10.55 8.91
CA MET A 129 0.49 -9.90 7.72
C MET A 129 -0.04 -10.93 6.71
N LEU A 130 0.67 -12.03 6.49
CA LEU A 130 0.21 -13.13 5.65
C LEU A 130 -1.08 -13.75 6.21
N ALA A 131 -1.17 -13.93 7.52
CA ALA A 131 -2.38 -14.45 8.18
C ALA A 131 -3.58 -13.49 8.01
N VAL A 132 -3.36 -12.17 8.14
CA VAL A 132 -4.37 -11.14 7.88
C VAL A 132 -4.83 -11.19 6.43
N ALA A 133 -3.90 -11.22 5.47
CA ALA A 133 -4.23 -11.29 4.05
C ALA A 133 -4.97 -12.60 3.68
N MET A 134 -4.64 -13.71 4.33
CA MET A 134 -5.38 -14.97 4.16
C MET A 134 -6.82 -14.88 4.67
N ARG A 135 -7.01 -14.20 5.81
CA ARG A 135 -8.30 -14.03 6.47
C ARG A 135 -9.20 -13.01 5.79
N CYS A 136 -8.61 -11.94 5.23
CA CYS A 136 -9.31 -10.80 4.64
C CYS A 136 -9.13 -10.81 3.11
N PRO A 137 -10.15 -11.24 2.33
CA PRO A 137 -10.03 -11.42 0.88
C PRO A 137 -9.83 -10.10 0.10
N ASN A 138 -10.13 -8.97 0.72
CA ASN A 138 -9.94 -7.62 0.16
C ASN A 138 -8.54 -7.04 0.44
N VAL A 139 -7.63 -7.79 1.10
CA VAL A 139 -6.25 -7.38 1.37
C VAL A 139 -5.30 -7.99 0.35
N TYR A 140 -4.48 -7.12 -0.26
CA TYR A 140 -3.44 -7.41 -1.24
C TYR A 140 -2.08 -7.01 -0.68
N LEU A 141 -1.01 -7.69 -1.06
CA LEU A 141 0.34 -7.40 -0.58
C LEU A 141 1.24 -6.94 -1.73
N MET A 142 2.04 -5.91 -1.47
CA MET A 142 3.16 -5.47 -2.30
C MET A 142 4.44 -5.53 -1.46
N PRO A 143 5.11 -6.70 -1.34
CA PRO A 143 6.30 -6.85 -0.50
C PRO A 143 7.52 -6.07 -1.01
N ASP A 144 7.48 -5.59 -2.25
CA ASP A 144 8.50 -4.76 -2.91
C ASP A 144 9.96 -5.17 -2.63
N CYS A 145 10.81 -4.25 -2.16
CA CYS A 145 12.22 -4.53 -1.93
C CYS A 145 12.48 -5.62 -0.87
N TYR A 146 11.56 -5.83 0.06
CA TYR A 146 11.70 -6.87 1.10
C TYR A 146 11.63 -8.30 0.54
N LEU A 147 11.09 -8.46 -0.67
CA LEU A 147 11.05 -9.76 -1.32
C LEU A 147 12.38 -10.13 -1.99
N TYR A 148 13.09 -9.16 -2.57
CA TYR A 148 14.20 -9.44 -3.48
C TYR A 148 15.57 -8.88 -3.04
N ILE A 149 15.68 -8.23 -1.88
CA ILE A 149 17.00 -7.89 -1.32
C ILE A 149 17.68 -9.17 -0.84
N PRO A 150 18.88 -9.50 -1.35
CA PRO A 150 19.59 -10.70 -0.92
C PRO A 150 19.83 -10.74 0.59
N GLY A 151 19.52 -11.89 1.21
CA GLY A 151 19.72 -12.09 2.64
C GLY A 151 18.65 -11.49 3.54
N TRP A 152 17.61 -10.86 2.97
CA TRP A 152 16.53 -10.28 3.77
C TRP A 152 15.68 -11.37 4.42
N PRO A 153 15.41 -11.31 5.73
CA PRO A 153 14.63 -12.33 6.41
C PRO A 153 13.18 -12.36 5.92
N TYR A 154 12.59 -13.56 5.91
CA TYR A 154 11.18 -13.84 5.56
C TYR A 154 10.77 -13.62 4.10
N ALA A 155 11.67 -13.21 3.20
CA ALA A 155 11.36 -13.01 1.77
C ALA A 155 10.69 -14.24 1.12
N ARG A 156 11.17 -15.46 1.47
CA ARG A 156 10.61 -16.72 0.96
C ARG A 156 9.17 -16.99 1.38
N ASP A 157 8.71 -16.41 2.49
CA ASP A 157 7.34 -16.63 2.96
C ASP A 157 6.33 -15.90 2.07
N TYR A 158 6.67 -14.71 1.54
CA TYR A 158 5.85 -14.05 0.51
C TYR A 158 5.75 -14.88 -0.76
N VAL A 159 6.86 -15.47 -1.24
CA VAL A 159 6.86 -16.32 -2.44
C VAL A 159 5.99 -17.56 -2.24
N LYS A 160 6.11 -18.25 -1.10
CA LYS A 160 5.25 -19.39 -0.77
C LYS A 160 3.78 -19.00 -0.75
N ALA A 161 3.45 -17.86 -0.16
CA ALA A 161 2.08 -17.38 -0.12
C ALA A 161 1.56 -17.03 -1.53
N ALA A 162 2.39 -16.37 -2.36
CA ALA A 162 2.08 -16.04 -3.75
C ALA A 162 1.85 -17.29 -4.61
N ASN A 163 2.65 -18.35 -4.42
CA ASN A 163 2.48 -19.62 -5.13
C ASN A 163 1.25 -20.41 -4.66
N ASN A 164 0.53 -19.96 -3.64
CA ASN A 164 -0.57 -20.68 -3.03
C ASN A 164 -1.80 -19.78 -2.84
N TYR A 165 -2.13 -19.43 -1.59
CA TYR A 165 -3.39 -18.75 -1.23
C TYR A 165 -3.42 -17.24 -1.54
N LEU A 166 -2.27 -16.59 -1.81
CA LEU A 166 -2.19 -15.20 -2.25
C LEU A 166 -1.82 -15.03 -3.72
N LYS A 167 -1.99 -16.04 -4.55
CA LYS A 167 -1.60 -16.08 -5.96
C LYS A 167 -2.02 -14.83 -6.75
N TYR A 168 -3.25 -14.38 -6.62
CA TYR A 168 -3.79 -13.21 -7.32
C TYR A 168 -3.86 -11.96 -6.42
N ARG A 169 -3.19 -11.99 -5.28
CA ARG A 169 -3.20 -10.91 -4.29
C ARG A 169 -1.80 -10.50 -3.83
N THR A 170 -0.76 -10.98 -4.51
CA THR A 170 0.62 -10.52 -4.36
C THR A 170 1.00 -9.74 -5.61
N LEU A 171 1.42 -8.50 -5.43
CA LEU A 171 1.66 -7.56 -6.51
C LEU A 171 3.15 -7.19 -6.57
N TYR A 172 3.67 -7.04 -7.80
CA TYR A 172 4.99 -6.46 -8.00
C TYR A 172 5.02 -4.98 -7.59
N ALA A 173 6.10 -4.57 -6.93
CA ALA A 173 6.40 -3.18 -6.67
C ALA A 173 7.92 -2.97 -6.64
N SER A 174 8.38 -1.80 -7.05
CA SER A 174 9.82 -1.50 -7.15
C SER A 174 10.38 -0.81 -5.91
N ALA A 175 9.55 -0.15 -5.11
CA ALA A 175 9.99 0.79 -4.09
C ALA A 175 10.94 1.89 -4.65
N TYR A 176 10.75 2.27 -5.93
CA TYR A 176 11.51 3.37 -6.53
C TYR A 176 11.21 4.68 -5.75
N PRO A 177 12.20 5.55 -5.47
CA PRO A 177 13.56 5.57 -6.01
C PRO A 177 14.64 4.88 -5.15
N LEU A 178 14.27 4.09 -4.14
CA LEU A 178 15.25 3.39 -3.29
C LEU A 178 16.18 2.48 -4.08
N ARG A 179 15.67 1.92 -5.18
CA ARG A 179 16.42 1.08 -6.11
C ARG A 179 15.99 1.34 -7.55
N GLY A 180 16.90 1.07 -8.50
CA GLY A 180 16.60 1.20 -9.92
C GLY A 180 15.59 0.15 -10.41
N PHE A 181 14.71 0.52 -11.33
CA PHE A 181 13.65 -0.36 -11.86
C PHE A 181 14.15 -1.70 -12.39
N GLU A 182 15.26 -1.67 -13.15
CA GLU A 182 15.82 -2.90 -13.74
C GLU A 182 16.28 -3.88 -12.67
N GLN A 183 16.94 -3.39 -11.62
CA GLN A 183 17.39 -4.21 -10.50
C GLN A 183 16.20 -4.83 -9.76
N CYS A 184 15.15 -4.05 -9.54
CA CYS A 184 13.93 -4.50 -8.87
C CYS A 184 13.22 -5.59 -9.67
N TYR A 185 13.04 -5.35 -10.98
CA TYR A 185 12.39 -6.30 -11.88
C TYR A 185 13.17 -7.62 -11.97
N LYS A 186 14.50 -7.55 -12.19
CA LYS A 186 15.35 -8.75 -12.21
C LYS A 186 15.31 -9.51 -10.88
N GLY A 187 15.32 -8.79 -9.74
CA GLY A 187 15.23 -9.40 -8.42
C GLY A 187 13.89 -10.09 -8.18
N TRP A 188 12.79 -9.51 -8.66
CA TRP A 188 11.47 -10.13 -8.62
C TRP A 188 11.41 -11.40 -9.47
N CYS A 189 11.79 -11.31 -10.75
CA CYS A 189 11.77 -12.45 -11.67
C CYS A 189 12.71 -13.60 -11.29
N ALA A 190 13.73 -13.33 -10.48
CA ALA A 190 14.63 -14.35 -9.96
C ALA A 190 14.06 -15.13 -8.76
N GLN A 191 12.91 -14.70 -8.21
CA GLN A 191 12.26 -15.45 -7.13
C GLN A 191 11.60 -16.72 -7.68
N PRO A 192 11.54 -17.79 -6.88
CA PRO A 192 10.97 -19.07 -7.31
C PRO A 192 9.42 -19.04 -7.29
N PHE A 193 8.86 -18.13 -8.07
CA PHE A 193 7.43 -18.13 -8.34
C PHE A 193 7.05 -19.29 -9.27
N GLU A 194 5.90 -19.89 -9.03
CA GLU A 194 5.30 -20.80 -9.99
C GLU A 194 4.87 -20.02 -11.24
N PRO A 195 4.92 -20.62 -12.45
CA PRO A 195 4.67 -19.90 -13.71
C PRO A 195 3.33 -19.16 -13.77
N ASP A 196 2.34 -19.63 -13.06
CA ASP A 196 0.99 -19.06 -13.01
C ASP A 196 0.75 -18.13 -11.80
N ALA A 197 1.81 -17.85 -11.02
CA ALA A 197 1.83 -16.86 -9.93
C ALA A 197 2.64 -15.60 -10.28
N LEU A 198 3.23 -15.54 -11.48
CA LEU A 198 3.99 -14.39 -12.00
C LEU A 198 3.09 -13.44 -12.79
#